data_c9ae734a5ffd48044f2d329979df42d9
#
_entry.id   c9ae734a5ffd48044f2d329979df42d9
#
_cell.length_a   1.000
_cell.length_b   1.000
_cell.length_c   1.000
_cell.angle_alpha   90.00
_cell.angle_beta   90.00
_cell.angle_gamma   90.00
#
_symmetry.space_group_name_H-M   'P 1'
#
loop_
_entity.id
_entity.type
_entity.pdbx_description
1 polymer ?
#
loop_
_entity_poly.entity_id
_entity_poly.type
_entity_poly.pdbx_seq_one_letter_code
_entity_poly.pdbx_strand_id
1 'polypeptide(L)'
;EDLGLPPVPEYKLRTFAAVDRDNFDDIMKTVAPALKLSGLDRFITEDASAAWREGGVEPEKAAFSCALRFEKLDDFRPECLVKNVETLAAFFERRNLLQDLAAKLDGNDALQASLQKMLFPTGDSVSELDALRKAYKEALASVDAARDAVSKAGEDQEKQKAAEEDVQRAETEASEAKKKLDEKRKAKTESFAAAMVRNSGDPDEDKRQREVADARLAACLAEHEDNPFTLPASGSMLGMLTERVACKDKLLACQLDAILHAEAFQ
;
A
#
# COMPACT_ATOMS: atom_id res chain seq x y z
N GLU A 1 -0.65 14.88 17.08
CA GLU A 1 0.34 15.52 16.19
C GLU A 1 -0.27 16.80 15.64
N ASP A 2 0.45 17.89 15.86
CA ASP A 2 -0.01 19.22 15.46
C ASP A 2 0.26 19.37 13.96
N LEU A 3 -0.80 19.46 13.15
CA LEU A 3 -0.69 19.56 11.70
C LEU A 3 -0.08 20.87 11.20
N GLY A 4 0.44 21.70 12.10
CA GLY A 4 1.03 23.00 11.76
C GLY A 4 0.01 23.96 11.11
N LEU A 5 -1.26 23.77 11.34
CA LEU A 5 -2.29 24.66 10.85
C LEU A 5 -2.24 25.97 11.66
N PRO A 6 -2.21 27.13 10.99
CA PRO A 6 -2.22 28.40 11.70
C PRO A 6 -3.52 28.51 12.52
N PRO A 7 -3.45 29.08 13.74
CA PRO A 7 -4.63 29.28 14.55
C PRO A 7 -5.63 30.17 13.80
N VAL A 8 -6.88 29.75 13.80
CA VAL A 8 -7.95 30.52 13.17
C VAL A 8 -8.07 31.86 13.92
N PRO A 9 -7.93 33.01 13.25
CA PRO A 9 -8.00 34.30 13.92
C PRO A 9 -9.39 34.51 14.54
N GLU A 10 -9.44 35.18 15.71
CA GLU A 10 -10.70 35.55 16.34
C GLU A 10 -11.63 36.30 15.38
N TYR A 11 -12.92 36.09 15.49
CA TYR A 11 -13.92 36.72 14.60
C TYR A 11 -13.74 38.24 14.44
N LYS A 12 -13.30 38.91 15.51
CA LYS A 12 -13.07 40.38 15.52
C LYS A 12 -11.88 40.83 14.68
N LEU A 13 -10.95 39.90 14.38
CA LEU A 13 -9.72 40.18 13.61
C LEU A 13 -9.86 39.76 12.13
N ARG A 14 -10.99 39.17 11.76
CA ARG A 14 -11.24 38.78 10.38
C ARG A 14 -11.61 39.96 9.52
N THR A 15 -10.94 40.10 8.37
CA THR A 15 -11.25 41.10 7.35
C THR A 15 -12.23 40.52 6.33
N PHE A 16 -13.17 41.34 5.86
CA PHE A 16 -14.04 40.96 4.76
C PHE A 16 -13.27 41.01 3.45
N ALA A 17 -13.37 39.98 2.65
CA ALA A 17 -12.85 39.95 1.29
C ALA A 17 -14.04 39.96 0.32
N ALA A 18 -13.96 40.80 -0.73
CA ALA A 18 -14.93 40.75 -1.80
C ALA A 18 -14.65 39.50 -2.66
N VAL A 19 -15.63 38.60 -2.72
CA VAL A 19 -15.55 37.35 -3.49
C VAL A 19 -16.32 37.52 -4.77
N ASP A 20 -15.68 37.28 -5.89
CA ASP A 20 -16.31 37.18 -7.21
C ASP A 20 -15.90 35.87 -7.89
N ARG A 21 -16.42 35.61 -9.08
CA ARG A 21 -16.18 34.38 -9.80
C ARG A 21 -14.72 34.22 -10.25
N ASP A 22 -14.03 35.33 -10.48
CA ASP A 22 -12.68 35.32 -11.05
C ASP A 22 -11.61 35.21 -9.96
N ASN A 23 -11.90 35.66 -8.72
CA ASN A 23 -10.94 35.66 -7.61
C ASN A 23 -11.19 34.55 -6.57
N PHE A 24 -12.21 33.73 -6.78
CA PHE A 24 -12.63 32.71 -5.79
C PHE A 24 -11.48 31.74 -5.44
N ASP A 25 -10.77 31.23 -6.42
CA ASP A 25 -9.66 30.28 -6.20
C ASP A 25 -8.49 30.94 -5.47
N ASP A 26 -8.20 32.22 -5.74
CA ASP A 26 -7.14 32.96 -5.05
C ASP A 26 -7.49 33.23 -3.60
N ILE A 27 -8.78 33.50 -3.31
CA ILE A 27 -9.27 33.64 -1.94
C ILE A 27 -9.21 32.29 -1.23
N MET A 28 -9.62 31.20 -1.88
CA MET A 28 -9.52 29.85 -1.33
C MET A 28 -8.08 29.48 -0.97
N LYS A 29 -7.10 29.78 -1.83
CA LYS A 29 -5.67 29.56 -1.53
C LYS A 29 -5.20 30.40 -0.34
N THR A 30 -5.69 31.64 -0.23
CA THR A 30 -5.31 32.55 0.86
C THR A 30 -5.88 32.07 2.19
N VAL A 31 -7.12 31.62 2.20
CA VAL A 31 -7.81 31.09 3.41
C VAL A 31 -7.30 29.71 3.74
N ALA A 32 -6.99 28.89 2.70
CA ALA A 32 -6.49 27.52 2.78
C ALA A 32 -7.25 26.70 3.86
N PRO A 33 -8.59 26.57 3.76
CA PRO A 33 -9.35 25.86 4.77
C PRO A 33 -8.81 24.44 4.90
N ALA A 34 -8.66 24.02 6.14
CA ALA A 34 -8.11 22.71 6.44
C ALA A 34 -8.99 22.00 7.46
N LEU A 35 -9.11 20.71 7.29
CA LEU A 35 -9.97 19.86 8.10
C LEU A 35 -9.18 18.64 8.59
N LYS A 36 -9.22 18.40 9.89
CA LYS A 36 -8.71 17.19 10.50
C LYS A 36 -9.87 16.29 10.85
N LEU A 37 -9.93 15.14 10.22
CA LEU A 37 -10.88 14.09 10.53
C LEU A 37 -10.17 13.00 11.33
N SER A 38 -10.78 12.57 12.44
CA SER A 38 -10.27 11.49 13.29
C SER A 38 -11.41 10.62 13.78
N GLY A 39 -11.12 9.37 14.08
CA GLY A 39 -12.12 8.43 14.57
C GLY A 39 -13.06 7.88 13.52
N LEU A 40 -12.73 8.03 12.23
CA LEU A 40 -13.48 7.41 11.14
C LEU A 40 -13.28 5.90 11.13
N ASP A 41 -14.28 5.17 10.65
CA ASP A 41 -14.14 3.74 10.38
C ASP A 41 -13.01 3.51 9.36
N ARG A 42 -12.16 2.51 9.62
CA ARG A 42 -11.02 2.20 8.76
C ARG A 42 -11.35 1.01 7.88
N PHE A 43 -11.55 1.25 6.60
CA PHE A 43 -11.83 0.22 5.59
C PHE A 43 -10.58 -0.17 4.80
N ILE A 44 -9.63 0.74 4.66
CA ILE A 44 -8.37 0.54 3.94
C ILE A 44 -7.31 0.05 4.91
N THR A 45 -7.37 -1.23 5.26
CA THR A 45 -6.32 -1.95 5.97
C THR A 45 -5.89 -3.16 5.16
N GLU A 46 -4.67 -3.61 5.37
CA GLU A 46 -4.17 -4.84 4.78
C GLU A 46 -5.01 -6.04 5.23
N ASP A 47 -5.50 -6.01 6.48
CA ASP A 47 -6.34 -7.07 7.07
C ASP A 47 -7.82 -6.97 6.68
N ALA A 48 -8.33 -5.80 6.34
CA ALA A 48 -9.73 -5.63 5.97
C ALA A 48 -10.16 -6.49 4.77
N SER A 49 -9.25 -6.72 3.83
CA SER A 49 -9.52 -7.57 2.67
C SER A 49 -9.53 -9.07 3.01
N ALA A 50 -8.79 -9.51 4.04
CA ALA A 50 -8.80 -10.88 4.53
C ALA A 50 -10.08 -11.18 5.32
N ALA A 51 -10.49 -10.30 6.22
CA ALA A 51 -11.70 -10.45 7.04
C ALA A 51 -12.99 -10.56 6.20
N TRP A 52 -13.02 -9.89 5.03
CA TRP A 52 -14.15 -9.96 4.11
C TRP A 52 -14.31 -11.32 3.41
N ARG A 53 -13.22 -12.09 3.30
CA ARG A 53 -13.22 -13.42 2.66
C ARG A 53 -13.62 -14.55 3.59
N GLU A 54 -13.31 -14.42 4.87
CA GLU A 54 -13.55 -15.48 5.86
C GLU A 54 -14.96 -15.50 6.46
N GLY A 55 -15.94 -14.87 5.82
CA GLY A 55 -17.34 -15.06 6.19
C GLY A 55 -17.96 -13.98 7.05
N GLY A 56 -17.75 -12.72 6.71
CA GLY A 56 -18.62 -11.62 7.17
C GLY A 56 -18.30 -11.06 8.54
N VAL A 57 -17.10 -11.27 9.06
CA VAL A 57 -16.62 -10.49 10.21
C VAL A 57 -16.24 -9.11 9.68
N GLU A 58 -16.99 -8.08 10.09
CA GLU A 58 -16.59 -6.70 9.82
C GLU A 58 -15.16 -6.50 10.32
N PRO A 59 -14.26 -5.89 9.53
CA PRO A 59 -12.92 -5.59 9.98
C PRO A 59 -13.02 -4.78 11.27
N GLU A 60 -12.25 -5.18 12.27
CA GLU A 60 -12.21 -4.48 13.54
C GLU A 60 -12.07 -2.98 13.26
N LYS A 61 -13.00 -2.17 13.76
CA LYS A 61 -13.08 -0.73 13.47
C LYS A 61 -11.86 0.01 14.01
N ALA A 62 -10.75 -0.08 13.29
CA ALA A 62 -9.59 0.72 13.60
C ALA A 62 -9.86 2.16 13.16
N ALA A 63 -9.57 3.12 14.02
CA ALA A 63 -9.79 4.52 13.71
C ALA A 63 -8.88 4.98 12.57
N PHE A 64 -9.49 5.56 11.53
CA PHE A 64 -8.79 6.22 10.45
C PHE A 64 -8.77 7.73 10.71
N SER A 65 -7.63 8.38 10.49
CA SER A 65 -7.51 9.82 10.61
C SER A 65 -6.83 10.39 9.38
N CYS A 66 -7.31 11.53 8.90
CA CYS A 66 -6.71 12.22 7.78
C CYS A 66 -6.78 13.74 7.97
N ALA A 67 -5.88 14.44 7.30
CA ALA A 67 -5.86 15.88 7.23
C ALA A 67 -6.10 16.30 5.78
N LEU A 68 -7.09 17.14 5.57
CA LEU A 68 -7.46 17.66 4.27
C LEU A 68 -7.15 19.15 4.24
N ARG A 69 -6.64 19.63 3.12
CA ARG A 69 -6.44 21.06 2.83
C ARG A 69 -7.05 21.35 1.47
N PHE A 70 -7.76 22.45 1.37
CA PHE A 70 -8.48 22.83 0.18
C PHE A 70 -7.95 24.18 -0.32
N GLU A 71 -7.47 24.22 -1.56
CA GLU A 71 -6.95 25.42 -2.22
C GLU A 71 -7.87 25.91 -3.34
N LYS A 72 -8.74 25.04 -3.83
CA LYS A 72 -9.71 25.30 -4.88
C LYS A 72 -10.95 24.44 -4.71
N LEU A 73 -12.03 24.81 -5.39
CA LEU A 73 -13.30 24.09 -5.33
C LEU A 73 -13.18 22.61 -5.79
N ASP A 74 -12.33 22.34 -6.76
CA ASP A 74 -12.12 21.00 -7.27
C ASP A 74 -11.52 20.05 -6.24
N ASP A 75 -10.84 20.56 -5.19
CA ASP A 75 -10.25 19.74 -4.14
C ASP A 75 -11.30 19.01 -3.29
N PHE A 76 -12.55 19.44 -3.32
CA PHE A 76 -13.67 18.74 -2.67
C PHE A 76 -14.17 17.52 -3.46
N ARG A 77 -13.72 17.34 -4.70
CA ARG A 77 -14.10 16.17 -5.49
C ARG A 77 -13.49 14.90 -4.92
N PRO A 78 -14.20 13.77 -4.94
CA PRO A 78 -13.70 12.49 -4.41
C PRO A 78 -12.33 12.09 -4.99
N GLU A 79 -12.10 12.34 -6.28
CA GLU A 79 -10.83 12.02 -6.95
C GLU A 79 -9.65 12.84 -6.41
N CYS A 80 -9.91 14.09 -6.00
CA CYS A 80 -8.90 14.95 -5.38
C CYS A 80 -8.67 14.56 -3.92
N LEU A 81 -9.72 14.18 -3.20
CA LEU A 81 -9.60 13.66 -1.82
C LEU A 81 -8.72 12.41 -1.77
N VAL A 82 -8.88 11.49 -2.72
CA VAL A 82 -8.01 10.29 -2.82
C VAL A 82 -6.55 10.68 -2.98
N LYS A 83 -6.24 11.70 -3.77
CA LYS A 83 -4.85 12.14 -4.02
C LYS A 83 -4.26 12.91 -2.85
N ASN A 84 -5.09 13.66 -2.12
CA ASN A 84 -4.64 14.51 -1.02
C ASN A 84 -4.40 13.73 0.28
N VAL A 85 -4.94 12.52 0.41
CA VAL A 85 -4.72 11.64 1.56
C VAL A 85 -3.70 10.56 1.18
N GLU A 86 -2.51 10.61 1.76
CA GLU A 86 -1.38 9.73 1.40
C GLU A 86 -1.74 8.24 1.42
N THR A 87 -2.45 7.79 2.45
CA THR A 87 -2.88 6.38 2.56
C THR A 87 -3.87 5.98 1.46
N LEU A 88 -4.80 6.87 1.10
CA LEU A 88 -5.73 6.64 0.00
C LEU A 88 -5.02 6.65 -1.35
N ALA A 89 -4.09 7.60 -1.54
CA ALA A 89 -3.30 7.71 -2.77
C ALA A 89 -2.48 6.43 -3.01
N ALA A 90 -1.76 5.95 -2.00
CA ALA A 90 -0.98 4.71 -2.09
C ALA A 90 -1.86 3.49 -2.38
N PHE A 91 -3.02 3.40 -1.73
CA PHE A 91 -3.98 2.31 -1.97
C PHE A 91 -4.56 2.36 -3.38
N PHE A 92 -4.91 3.55 -3.87
CA PHE A 92 -5.43 3.77 -5.21
C PHE A 92 -4.38 3.49 -6.30
N GLU A 93 -3.13 3.87 -6.07
CA GLU A 93 -2.01 3.54 -6.97
C GLU A 93 -1.82 2.03 -7.09
N ARG A 94 -1.77 1.31 -5.96
CA ARG A 94 -1.70 -0.16 -5.95
C ARG A 94 -2.86 -0.79 -6.73
N ARG A 95 -4.06 -0.29 -6.53
CA ARG A 95 -5.26 -0.72 -7.27
C ARG A 95 -5.10 -0.51 -8.80
N ASN A 96 -4.60 0.64 -9.22
CA ASN A 96 -4.39 0.94 -10.64
C ASN A 96 -3.32 0.03 -11.26
N LEU A 97 -2.22 -0.23 -10.56
CA LEU A 97 -1.19 -1.17 -11.01
C LEU A 97 -1.74 -2.58 -11.23
N LEU A 98 -2.63 -3.06 -10.34
CA LEU A 98 -3.30 -4.35 -10.52
C LEU A 98 -4.26 -4.35 -11.72
N GLN A 99 -5.02 -3.28 -11.92
CA GLN A 99 -5.90 -3.14 -13.08
C GLN A 99 -5.12 -3.13 -14.39
N ASP A 100 -4.02 -2.39 -14.44
CA ASP A 100 -3.14 -2.34 -15.60
C ASP A 100 -2.51 -3.71 -15.89
N LEU A 101 -2.14 -4.45 -14.84
CA LEU A 101 -1.65 -5.81 -15.00
C LEU A 101 -2.73 -6.72 -15.57
N ALA A 102 -3.96 -6.65 -15.06
CA ALA A 102 -5.10 -7.39 -15.58
C ALA A 102 -5.33 -7.11 -17.07
N ALA A 103 -5.28 -5.83 -17.47
CA ALA A 103 -5.40 -5.42 -18.89
C ALA A 103 -4.27 -5.98 -19.78
N LYS A 104 -3.07 -6.18 -19.23
CA LYS A 104 -1.94 -6.80 -19.97
C LYS A 104 -2.05 -8.32 -20.08
N LEU A 105 -2.74 -8.95 -19.14
CA LEU A 105 -3.00 -10.40 -19.17
C LEU A 105 -4.14 -10.77 -20.12
N ASP A 106 -5.02 -9.82 -20.42
CA ASP A 106 -6.15 -10.05 -21.32
C ASP A 106 -5.65 -10.42 -22.73
N GLY A 107 -6.12 -11.57 -23.22
CA GLY A 107 -5.68 -12.13 -24.50
C GLY A 107 -4.24 -12.65 -24.55
N ASN A 108 -3.52 -12.77 -23.41
CA ASN A 108 -2.15 -13.27 -23.34
C ASN A 108 -2.02 -14.49 -22.42
N ASP A 109 -2.36 -15.67 -22.94
CA ASP A 109 -2.32 -16.91 -22.17
C ASP A 109 -0.93 -17.28 -21.66
N ALA A 110 0.12 -16.96 -22.43
CA ALA A 110 1.51 -17.25 -22.04
C ALA A 110 1.91 -16.41 -20.82
N LEU A 111 1.49 -15.14 -20.77
CA LEU A 111 1.74 -14.25 -19.65
C LEU A 111 0.92 -14.67 -18.43
N GLN A 112 -0.34 -15.08 -18.61
CA GLN A 112 -1.20 -15.64 -17.55
C GLN A 112 -0.56 -16.89 -16.94
N ALA A 113 -0.09 -17.83 -17.76
CA ALA A 113 0.58 -19.03 -17.29
C ALA A 113 1.90 -18.75 -16.54
N SER A 114 2.64 -17.74 -16.98
CA SER A 114 3.86 -17.29 -16.29
C SER A 114 3.54 -16.69 -14.91
N LEU A 115 2.55 -15.81 -14.82
CA LEU A 115 2.10 -15.23 -13.55
C LEU A 115 1.55 -16.32 -12.61
N GLN A 116 0.79 -17.26 -13.12
CA GLN A 116 0.27 -18.39 -12.35
C GLN A 116 1.40 -19.20 -11.71
N LYS A 117 2.46 -19.52 -12.47
CA LYS A 117 3.64 -20.24 -11.94
C LYS A 117 4.39 -19.44 -10.89
N MET A 118 4.34 -18.11 -10.95
CA MET A 118 4.98 -17.24 -9.96
C MET A 118 4.18 -17.15 -8.65
N LEU A 119 2.86 -16.98 -8.74
CA LEU A 119 1.98 -16.85 -7.58
C LEU A 119 1.67 -18.21 -6.93
N PHE A 120 1.53 -19.25 -7.77
CA PHE A 120 1.20 -20.61 -7.34
C PHE A 120 2.28 -21.58 -7.85
N PRO A 121 3.50 -21.47 -7.31
CA PRO A 121 4.57 -22.36 -7.72
C PRO A 121 4.21 -23.81 -7.37
N THR A 122 4.48 -24.74 -8.28
CA THR A 122 4.28 -26.17 -8.09
C THR A 122 5.61 -26.90 -8.08
N GLY A 123 5.79 -27.89 -7.21
CA GLY A 123 7.01 -28.72 -7.13
C GLY A 123 8.14 -28.08 -6.34
N ASP A 124 9.40 -28.43 -6.66
CA ASP A 124 10.59 -28.05 -5.88
C ASP A 124 10.82 -26.54 -5.75
N SER A 125 10.26 -25.72 -6.67
CA SER A 125 10.36 -24.26 -6.60
C SER A 125 9.51 -23.64 -5.48
N VAL A 126 8.51 -24.36 -4.97
CA VAL A 126 7.72 -23.97 -3.78
C VAL A 126 8.61 -24.00 -2.56
N SER A 127 9.38 -25.09 -2.41
CA SER A 127 10.16 -25.32 -1.20
C SER A 127 11.25 -24.27 -0.99
N GLU A 128 11.85 -23.74 -2.06
CA GLU A 128 12.97 -22.81 -1.96
C GLU A 128 12.54 -21.39 -1.55
N LEU A 129 11.49 -20.85 -2.16
CA LEU A 129 10.96 -19.53 -1.79
C LEU A 129 10.26 -19.56 -0.44
N ASP A 130 9.50 -20.60 -0.14
CA ASP A 130 8.84 -20.74 1.14
C ASP A 130 9.84 -20.97 2.27
N ALA A 131 10.93 -21.71 2.01
CA ALA A 131 12.04 -21.84 2.94
C ALA A 131 12.73 -20.49 3.21
N LEU A 132 12.97 -19.67 2.18
CA LEU A 132 13.54 -18.33 2.35
C LEU A 132 12.59 -17.37 3.09
N ARG A 133 11.29 -17.43 2.79
CA ARG A 133 10.27 -16.65 3.52
C ARG A 133 10.19 -17.06 4.98
N LYS A 134 10.20 -18.36 5.24
CA LYS A 134 10.20 -18.89 6.60
C LYS A 134 11.45 -18.45 7.36
N ALA A 135 12.63 -18.58 6.76
CA ALA A 135 13.88 -18.12 7.34
C ALA A 135 13.86 -16.61 7.65
N TYR A 136 13.32 -15.79 6.75
CA TYR A 136 13.17 -14.35 7.00
C TYR A 136 12.20 -14.04 8.14
N LYS A 137 11.04 -14.73 8.21
CA LYS A 137 10.10 -14.58 9.34
C LYS A 137 10.69 -15.01 10.67
N GLU A 138 11.44 -16.11 10.68
CA GLU A 138 12.14 -16.59 11.88
C GLU A 138 13.22 -15.59 12.35
N ALA A 139 13.96 -15.01 11.39
CA ALA A 139 14.94 -13.96 11.69
C ALA A 139 14.29 -12.68 12.23
N LEU A 140 13.13 -12.26 11.70
CA LEU A 140 12.37 -11.14 12.25
C LEU A 140 11.88 -11.42 13.67
N ALA A 141 11.36 -12.61 13.93
CA ALA A 141 10.92 -13.01 15.28
C ALA A 141 12.10 -13.03 16.29
N SER A 142 13.30 -13.39 15.83
CA SER A 142 14.52 -13.31 16.67
C SER A 142 14.92 -11.86 16.98
N VAL A 143 14.75 -10.93 16.06
CA VAL A 143 14.96 -9.50 16.30
C VAL A 143 14.00 -8.97 17.35
N ASP A 144 12.71 -9.31 17.23
CA ASP A 144 11.70 -8.88 18.20
C ASP A 144 11.98 -9.46 19.59
N ALA A 145 12.34 -10.74 19.69
CA ALA A 145 12.72 -11.38 20.94
C ALA A 145 13.98 -10.75 21.58
N ALA A 146 14.98 -10.40 20.76
CA ALA A 146 16.19 -9.73 21.24
C ALA A 146 15.89 -8.29 21.71
N ARG A 147 15.04 -7.54 21.04
CA ARG A 147 14.57 -6.21 21.48
C ARG A 147 13.80 -6.28 22.80
N ASP A 148 12.94 -7.29 22.94
CA ASP A 148 12.25 -7.55 24.20
C ASP A 148 13.21 -7.89 25.34
N ALA A 149 14.31 -8.59 25.06
CA ALA A 149 15.36 -8.88 26.05
C ALA A 149 16.09 -7.62 26.50
N VAL A 150 16.41 -6.68 25.58
CA VAL A 150 16.96 -5.37 25.92
C VAL A 150 16.03 -4.60 26.86
N SER A 151 14.73 -4.60 26.56
CA SER A 151 13.74 -3.89 27.39
C SER A 151 13.62 -4.48 28.82
N LYS A 152 13.92 -5.77 28.98
CA LYS A 152 13.87 -6.50 30.26
C LYS A 152 15.19 -6.46 31.05
N ALA A 153 16.31 -6.12 30.42
CA ALA A 153 17.63 -6.10 31.04
C ALA A 153 17.80 -5.02 32.13
N GLY A 154 16.94 -4.01 32.17
CA GLY A 154 16.90 -2.97 33.20
C GLY A 154 18.19 -2.15 33.26
N GLU A 155 18.64 -1.78 34.48
CA GLU A 155 19.83 -0.96 34.74
C GLU A 155 21.18 -1.74 34.76
N ASP A 156 21.17 -3.04 34.49
CA ASP A 156 22.35 -3.89 34.47
C ASP A 156 23.15 -3.73 33.18
N GLN A 157 24.19 -2.91 33.21
CA GLN A 157 24.99 -2.51 32.04
C GLN A 157 25.63 -3.67 31.29
N GLU A 158 26.04 -4.77 31.96
CA GLU A 158 26.61 -5.94 31.26
C GLU A 158 25.56 -6.72 30.51
N LYS A 159 24.37 -6.90 31.08
CA LYS A 159 23.25 -7.56 30.39
C LYS A 159 22.68 -6.73 29.25
N GLN A 160 22.66 -5.42 29.43
CA GLN A 160 22.20 -4.50 28.39
C GLN A 160 23.11 -4.55 27.17
N LYS A 161 24.44 -4.51 27.37
CA LYS A 161 25.41 -4.61 26.28
C LYS A 161 25.38 -5.95 25.54
N ALA A 162 25.24 -7.07 26.27
CA ALA A 162 25.10 -8.38 25.67
C ALA A 162 23.80 -8.49 24.84
N ALA A 163 22.70 -7.95 25.34
CA ALA A 163 21.42 -7.95 24.63
C ALA A 163 21.44 -7.03 23.38
N GLU A 164 22.16 -5.91 23.41
CA GLU A 164 22.36 -5.05 22.23
C GLU A 164 23.21 -5.72 21.14
N GLU A 165 24.23 -6.49 21.53
CA GLU A 165 25.03 -7.29 20.58
C GLU A 165 24.16 -8.40 19.92
N ASP A 166 23.25 -9.02 20.67
CA ASP A 166 22.32 -10.01 20.13
C ASP A 166 21.29 -9.38 19.17
N VAL A 167 20.80 -8.16 19.46
CA VAL A 167 19.95 -7.40 18.52
C VAL A 167 20.68 -7.13 17.21
N GLN A 168 21.92 -6.63 17.26
CA GLN A 168 22.71 -6.36 16.06
C GLN A 168 22.96 -7.63 15.23
N ARG A 169 23.21 -8.77 15.88
CA ARG A 169 23.37 -10.05 15.18
C ARG A 169 22.07 -10.49 14.51
N ALA A 170 20.96 -10.44 15.23
CA ALA A 170 19.65 -10.79 14.70
C ALA A 170 19.23 -9.86 13.53
N GLU A 171 19.51 -8.55 13.62
CA GLU A 171 19.25 -7.59 12.53
C GLU A 171 20.10 -7.87 11.29
N THR A 172 21.36 -8.27 11.46
CA THR A 172 22.20 -8.66 10.32
C THR A 172 21.70 -9.94 9.65
N GLU A 173 21.32 -10.95 10.42
CA GLU A 173 20.72 -12.20 9.90
C GLU A 173 19.40 -11.93 9.14
N ALA A 174 18.53 -11.08 9.70
CA ALA A 174 17.29 -10.68 9.04
C ALA A 174 17.55 -9.92 7.73
N SER A 175 18.55 -9.03 7.71
CA SER A 175 18.96 -8.28 6.52
C SER A 175 19.50 -9.22 5.42
N GLU A 176 20.33 -10.20 5.78
CA GLU A 176 20.84 -11.18 4.83
C GLU A 176 19.74 -12.11 4.30
N ALA A 177 18.84 -12.56 5.16
CA ALA A 177 17.70 -13.38 4.74
C ALA A 177 16.79 -12.62 3.78
N LYS A 178 16.51 -11.34 4.07
CA LYS A 178 15.77 -10.44 3.19
C LYS A 178 16.46 -10.28 1.85
N LYS A 179 17.76 -10.02 1.84
CA LYS A 179 18.52 -9.84 0.61
C LYS A 179 18.46 -11.07 -0.30
N LYS A 180 18.62 -12.26 0.25
CA LYS A 180 18.49 -13.52 -0.50
C LYS A 180 17.10 -13.71 -1.08
N LEU A 181 16.05 -13.36 -0.31
CA LEU A 181 14.67 -13.42 -0.77
C LEU A 181 14.43 -12.43 -1.91
N ASP A 182 14.91 -11.18 -1.78
CA ASP A 182 14.75 -10.14 -2.79
C ASP A 182 15.53 -10.45 -4.09
N GLU A 183 16.72 -11.02 -3.99
CA GLU A 183 17.49 -11.47 -5.16
C GLU A 183 16.77 -12.59 -5.94
N LYS A 184 16.19 -13.56 -5.24
CA LYS A 184 15.40 -14.62 -5.88
C LYS A 184 14.10 -14.08 -6.50
N ARG A 185 13.44 -13.13 -5.83
CA ARG A 185 12.28 -12.43 -6.39
C ARG A 185 12.64 -11.66 -7.65
N LYS A 186 13.72 -10.87 -7.58
CA LYS A 186 14.18 -10.07 -8.70
C LYS A 186 14.49 -10.90 -9.93
N ALA A 187 15.17 -12.02 -9.79
CA ALA A 187 15.46 -12.92 -10.91
C ALA A 187 14.19 -13.48 -11.58
N LYS A 188 13.12 -13.75 -10.80
CA LYS A 188 11.83 -14.18 -11.35
C LYS A 188 11.06 -13.03 -12.01
N THR A 189 11.09 -11.82 -11.40
CA THR A 189 10.40 -10.64 -11.92
C THR A 189 11.00 -10.14 -13.22
N GLU A 190 12.34 -10.15 -13.37
CA GLU A 190 13.03 -9.75 -14.60
C GLU A 190 12.59 -10.58 -15.80
N SER A 191 12.43 -11.88 -15.64
CA SER A 191 11.94 -12.77 -16.71
C SER A 191 10.51 -12.45 -17.12
N PHE A 192 9.65 -12.13 -16.16
CA PHE A 192 8.24 -11.77 -16.41
C PHE A 192 8.11 -10.37 -17.03
N ALA A 193 8.84 -9.40 -16.51
CA ALA A 193 8.86 -8.05 -17.04
C ALA A 193 9.37 -8.02 -18.49
N ALA A 194 10.39 -8.81 -18.81
CA ALA A 194 10.85 -8.97 -20.18
C ALA A 194 9.78 -9.54 -21.13
N ALA A 195 8.91 -10.42 -20.64
CA ALA A 195 7.78 -10.96 -21.41
C ALA A 195 6.63 -9.96 -21.60
N MET A 196 6.51 -8.96 -20.71
CA MET A 196 5.49 -7.90 -20.80
C MET A 196 5.85 -6.77 -21.75
N VAL A 197 7.14 -6.56 -22.00
CA VAL A 197 7.63 -5.42 -22.78
C VAL A 197 7.79 -5.83 -24.23
N ARG A 198 7.20 -5.05 -25.14
CA ARG A 198 7.47 -5.16 -26.57
C ARG A 198 8.71 -4.32 -26.87
N ASN A 199 9.68 -4.90 -27.57
CA ASN A 199 10.85 -4.16 -28.00
C ASN A 199 10.43 -3.05 -28.99
N SER A 200 10.52 -1.80 -28.56
CA SER A 200 10.16 -0.64 -29.38
C SER A 200 11.27 -0.20 -30.33
N GLY A 201 12.50 -0.69 -30.07
CA GLY A 201 13.71 -0.24 -30.78
C GLY A 201 14.34 1.02 -30.16
N ASP A 202 13.68 1.65 -29.17
CA ASP A 202 14.21 2.76 -28.39
C ASP A 202 14.62 2.25 -26.99
N PRO A 203 15.93 2.29 -26.66
CA PRO A 203 16.42 1.78 -25.38
C PRO A 203 15.83 2.49 -24.15
N ASP A 204 15.56 3.80 -24.25
CA ASP A 204 15.02 4.57 -23.13
C ASP A 204 13.55 4.27 -22.90
N GLU A 205 12.78 4.09 -23.96
CA GLU A 205 11.38 3.69 -23.89
C GLU A 205 11.26 2.24 -23.37
N ASP A 206 12.09 1.32 -23.87
CA ASP A 206 12.11 -0.06 -23.40
C ASP A 206 12.47 -0.16 -21.91
N LYS A 207 13.38 0.70 -21.43
CA LYS A 207 13.71 0.80 -20.00
C LYS A 207 12.53 1.26 -19.16
N ARG A 208 11.85 2.33 -19.57
CA ARG A 208 10.64 2.85 -18.88
C ARG A 208 9.54 1.79 -18.84
N GLN A 209 9.30 1.09 -19.94
CA GLN A 209 8.30 0.03 -20.00
C GLN A 209 8.64 -1.13 -19.05
N ARG A 210 9.90 -1.49 -18.89
CA ARG A 210 10.36 -2.49 -17.92
C ARG A 210 10.12 -2.03 -16.49
N GLU A 211 10.48 -0.80 -16.14
CA GLU A 211 10.25 -0.23 -14.80
C GLU A 211 8.75 -0.25 -14.44
N VAL A 212 7.88 0.10 -15.40
CA VAL A 212 6.42 0.03 -15.20
C VAL A 212 5.93 -1.42 -15.07
N ALA A 213 6.48 -2.35 -15.85
CA ALA A 213 6.15 -3.77 -15.74
C ALA A 213 6.57 -4.36 -14.39
N ASP A 214 7.75 -3.99 -13.92
CA ASP A 214 8.26 -4.39 -12.60
C ASP A 214 7.39 -3.84 -11.46
N ALA A 215 6.97 -2.58 -11.55
CA ALA A 215 6.07 -1.97 -10.57
C ALA A 215 4.71 -2.70 -10.49
N ARG A 216 4.12 -3.05 -11.63
CA ARG A 216 2.86 -3.81 -11.70
C ARG A 216 2.99 -5.19 -11.08
N LEU A 217 4.07 -5.88 -11.38
CA LEU A 217 4.33 -7.20 -10.83
C LEU A 217 4.63 -7.13 -9.33
N ALA A 218 5.42 -6.15 -8.89
CA ALA A 218 5.71 -5.92 -7.48
C ALA A 218 4.43 -5.66 -6.68
N ALA A 219 3.51 -4.84 -7.22
CA ALA A 219 2.21 -4.59 -6.61
C ALA A 219 1.36 -5.88 -6.49
N CYS A 220 1.39 -6.74 -7.52
CA CYS A 220 0.67 -8.01 -7.50
C CYS A 220 1.26 -9.00 -6.48
N LEU A 221 2.59 -9.08 -6.41
CA LEU A 221 3.27 -9.96 -5.45
C LEU A 221 3.05 -9.49 -4.01
N ALA A 222 3.17 -8.19 -3.75
CA ALA A 222 2.87 -7.61 -2.44
C ALA A 222 1.42 -7.88 -2.04
N GLU A 223 0.47 -7.71 -2.96
CA GLU A 223 -0.94 -7.99 -2.70
C GLU A 223 -1.18 -9.48 -2.38
N HIS A 224 -0.47 -10.39 -3.06
CA HIS A 224 -0.56 -11.82 -2.77
C HIS A 224 0.06 -12.18 -1.41
N GLU A 225 1.09 -11.45 -0.97
CA GLU A 225 1.73 -11.65 0.33
C GLU A 225 0.87 -11.15 1.48
N ASP A 226 0.31 -9.95 1.32
CA ASP A 226 -0.57 -9.33 2.31
C ASP A 226 -1.88 -10.13 2.42
N ASN A 227 -2.38 -10.60 1.29
CA ASN A 227 -3.67 -11.29 1.19
C ASN A 227 -3.61 -12.35 0.08
N PRO A 228 -3.30 -13.61 0.45
CA PRO A 228 -3.09 -14.68 -0.52
C PRO A 228 -4.25 -14.82 -1.50
N PHE A 229 -3.91 -14.85 -2.78
CA PHE A 229 -4.88 -15.15 -3.83
C PHE A 229 -5.29 -16.61 -3.75
N THR A 230 -6.58 -16.88 -3.89
CA THR A 230 -7.10 -18.22 -4.13
C THR A 230 -7.37 -18.37 -5.62
N LEU A 231 -6.85 -19.44 -6.24
CA LEU A 231 -7.18 -19.75 -7.63
C LEU A 231 -8.68 -20.01 -7.73
N PRO A 232 -9.42 -19.25 -8.56
CA PRO A 232 -10.81 -19.53 -8.79
C PRO A 232 -10.96 -20.91 -9.46
N ALA A 233 -12.11 -21.55 -9.31
CA ALA A 233 -12.39 -22.86 -9.94
C ALA A 233 -12.21 -22.84 -11.47
N SER A 234 -12.34 -21.65 -12.10
CA SER A 234 -12.07 -21.42 -13.53
C SER A 234 -10.58 -21.40 -13.90
N GLY A 235 -9.67 -21.33 -12.92
CA GLY A 235 -8.23 -21.24 -13.15
C GLY A 235 -7.74 -19.94 -13.83
N SER A 236 -8.61 -18.95 -13.99
CA SER A 236 -8.28 -17.71 -14.71
C SER A 236 -7.56 -16.71 -13.82
N MET A 237 -6.32 -16.38 -14.16
CA MET A 237 -5.53 -15.33 -13.50
C MET A 237 -6.16 -13.95 -13.68
N LEU A 238 -6.74 -13.69 -14.86
CA LEU A 238 -7.45 -12.45 -15.15
C LEU A 238 -8.66 -12.29 -14.23
N GLY A 239 -9.48 -13.34 -14.09
CA GLY A 239 -10.65 -13.32 -13.18
C GLY A 239 -10.26 -13.02 -11.74
N MET A 240 -9.20 -13.64 -11.25
CA MET A 240 -8.67 -13.44 -9.90
C MET A 240 -8.23 -11.97 -9.67
N LEU A 241 -7.49 -11.38 -10.60
CA LEU A 241 -7.06 -9.98 -10.49
C LEU A 241 -8.25 -9.02 -10.58
N THR A 242 -9.20 -9.30 -11.47
CA THR A 242 -10.42 -8.47 -11.61
C THR A 242 -11.24 -8.48 -10.32
N GLU A 243 -11.40 -9.64 -9.69
CA GLU A 243 -12.07 -9.75 -8.39
C GLU A 243 -11.33 -8.97 -7.30
N ARG A 244 -9.99 -9.02 -7.28
CA ARG A 244 -9.19 -8.27 -6.34
C ARG A 244 -9.33 -6.76 -6.53
N VAL A 245 -9.31 -6.27 -7.78
CA VAL A 245 -9.53 -4.86 -8.10
C VAL A 245 -10.93 -4.42 -7.64
N ALA A 246 -11.97 -5.21 -7.89
CA ALA A 246 -13.32 -4.91 -7.43
C ALA A 246 -13.43 -4.85 -5.90
N CYS A 247 -12.73 -5.72 -5.18
CA CYS A 247 -12.65 -5.65 -3.72
C CYS A 247 -12.00 -4.35 -3.25
N LYS A 248 -10.89 -3.94 -3.87
CA LYS A 248 -10.22 -2.66 -3.55
C LYS A 248 -11.10 -1.46 -3.87
N ASP A 249 -11.83 -1.47 -4.98
CA ASP A 249 -12.79 -0.42 -5.32
C ASP A 249 -13.86 -0.26 -4.25
N LYS A 250 -14.37 -1.38 -3.73
CA LYS A 250 -15.36 -1.35 -2.67
C LYS A 250 -14.80 -0.78 -1.37
N LEU A 251 -13.59 -1.17 -0.96
CA LEU A 251 -12.96 -0.65 0.24
C LEU A 251 -12.68 0.85 0.11
N LEU A 252 -12.21 1.30 -1.06
CA LEU A 252 -11.98 2.71 -1.34
C LEU A 252 -13.27 3.51 -1.29
N ALA A 253 -14.35 2.99 -1.89
CA ALA A 253 -15.67 3.62 -1.86
C ALA A 253 -16.19 3.76 -0.42
N CYS A 254 -16.09 2.71 0.40
CA CYS A 254 -16.50 2.76 1.80
C CYS A 254 -15.68 3.80 2.60
N GLN A 255 -14.36 3.88 2.36
CA GLN A 255 -13.53 4.87 3.05
C GLN A 255 -13.84 6.30 2.63
N LEU A 256 -14.06 6.54 1.33
CA LEU A 256 -14.48 7.85 0.83
C LEU A 256 -15.86 8.24 1.38
N ASP A 257 -16.79 7.31 1.44
CA ASP A 257 -18.12 7.52 2.01
C ASP A 257 -18.03 7.95 3.48
N ALA A 258 -17.18 7.26 4.27
CA ALA A 258 -16.93 7.63 5.66
C ALA A 258 -16.33 9.04 5.81
N ILE A 259 -15.45 9.47 4.88
CA ILE A 259 -14.89 10.83 4.89
C ILE A 259 -15.96 11.86 4.52
N LEU A 260 -16.69 11.65 3.42
CA LEU A 260 -17.66 12.60 2.89
C LEU A 260 -18.87 12.78 3.81
N HIS A 261 -19.24 11.74 4.56
CA HIS A 261 -20.34 11.77 5.52
C HIS A 261 -19.89 12.07 6.96
N ALA A 262 -18.61 12.38 7.18
CA ALA A 262 -18.16 12.85 8.47
C ALA A 262 -18.81 14.20 8.82
N GLU A 263 -19.36 14.33 10.02
CA GLU A 263 -20.07 15.55 10.49
C GLU A 263 -19.23 16.82 10.31
N ALA A 264 -17.91 16.71 10.52
CA ALA A 264 -16.99 17.83 10.37
C ALA A 264 -16.70 18.19 8.90
N PHE A 265 -17.01 17.31 7.93
CA PHE A 265 -16.86 17.56 6.50
C PHE A 265 -18.10 18.23 5.90
N GLN A 266 -19.28 18.00 6.46
CA GLN A 266 -20.57 18.57 6.03
C GLN A 266 -20.82 19.97 6.61
#